data_24dc523678f6014910ec87cdd2c5dc4e
#
_entry.id   24dc523678f6014910ec87cdd2c5dc4e
#
_cell.length_a   1.000
_cell.length_b   1.000
_cell.length_c   1.000
_cell.angle_alpha   90.00
_cell.angle_beta   90.00
_cell.angle_gamma   90.00
#
_symmetry.space_group_name_H-M   'P 1'
#
loop_
_entity.id
_entity.type
_entity.pdbx_description
1 polymer ?
#
loop_
_entity_poly.entity_id
_entity_poly.type
_entity_poly.pdbx_seq_one_letter_code
_entity_poly.pdbx_strand_id
1 'polypeptide(L)'
;MAHDQYDVVVVGGGIAGCFAAATAAAEGMAVAQLERKPREQGGYIACGDAIKRPREPANYPGPIDMDAIADDEAVLIDSNIDQIEFWDEDLDVRKVLPYDEQGSNVVDRYEFGQRLLEQAADNGVEQHYDTVVNEVTQDGRVTGVKAVRDGEPVTYKCDVLIDTAGAQSILQDMVDFDALDTAGDPTFEVPHYTHFGSAYREIIETEKPVSYHNAIVGKPLEELGYIWYFPRTPTQINVGLGFQMNKDPIPFADRIRRDLENRPEFQGATVAEKFGTKNKLGSAIALRRPLDSMVAPGYLAAGGAAGTTHPITGKGIRGAAYSGYSAGRAAVQAVEDGDVSEAGLWEHNRWLYREHGEAAKLASWDAYNVAASSMDVNVLRAVAALLPEAELREIVGTSTEIDSLKSKLHVGSGVLKNFVSESRKGTFETLGVSKRDLLEAIRGVRTTRDHVATYERQYEAYPADRDGFERWVAQRNRIDQAFYDDLGLAPSEHKY
;
A
#
# COMPACT_ATOMS: atom_id res chain seq x y z
N MET A 1 -12.46 -22.44 -28.97
CA MET A 1 -11.77 -21.68 -27.91
C MET A 1 -10.52 -22.47 -27.53
N ALA A 2 -9.36 -21.85 -27.52
CA ALA A 2 -8.16 -22.46 -26.99
C ALA A 2 -8.33 -22.60 -25.46
N HIS A 3 -7.93 -23.73 -24.90
CA HIS A 3 -7.93 -23.98 -23.47
C HIS A 3 -6.50 -24.25 -23.07
N ASP A 4 -5.94 -23.34 -22.29
CA ASP A 4 -4.62 -23.50 -21.72
C ASP A 4 -4.77 -23.98 -20.28
N GLN A 5 -4.01 -25.01 -19.89
CA GLN A 5 -4.04 -25.64 -18.57
C GLN A 5 -2.73 -25.33 -17.84
N TYR A 6 -2.83 -24.80 -16.64
CA TYR A 6 -1.71 -24.44 -15.78
C TYR A 6 -1.95 -24.96 -14.35
N ASP A 7 -0.90 -25.10 -13.58
CA ASP A 7 -1.02 -25.34 -12.14
C ASP A 7 -1.48 -24.06 -11.45
N VAL A 8 -0.91 -22.90 -11.84
CA VAL A 8 -1.18 -21.59 -11.25
C VAL A 8 -1.44 -20.56 -12.35
N VAL A 9 -2.52 -19.80 -12.20
CA VAL A 9 -2.79 -18.61 -13.01
C VAL A 9 -2.69 -17.37 -12.10
N VAL A 10 -1.87 -16.40 -12.50
CA VAL A 10 -1.68 -15.13 -11.78
C VAL A 10 -2.28 -13.99 -12.62
N VAL A 11 -3.23 -13.24 -12.08
CA VAL A 11 -3.84 -12.12 -12.79
C VAL A 11 -3.25 -10.80 -12.29
N GLY A 12 -2.48 -10.16 -13.16
CA GLY A 12 -1.79 -8.88 -12.94
C GLY A 12 -0.27 -8.99 -13.09
N GLY A 13 0.33 -8.06 -13.85
CA GLY A 13 1.77 -7.94 -14.07
C GLY A 13 2.44 -6.90 -13.16
N GLY A 14 1.86 -6.65 -11.98
CA GLY A 14 2.44 -5.79 -10.96
C GLY A 14 3.46 -6.51 -10.07
N ILE A 15 3.97 -5.83 -9.04
CA ILE A 15 4.96 -6.40 -8.11
C ILE A 15 4.47 -7.72 -7.50
N ALA A 16 3.26 -7.73 -6.93
CA ALA A 16 2.72 -8.94 -6.31
C ALA A 16 2.60 -10.10 -7.31
N GLY A 17 2.16 -9.80 -8.54
CA GLY A 17 2.02 -10.80 -9.59
C GLY A 17 3.36 -11.37 -10.04
N CYS A 18 4.39 -10.53 -10.21
CA CYS A 18 5.74 -11.00 -10.57
C CYS A 18 6.32 -11.89 -9.46
N PHE A 19 6.19 -11.47 -8.18
CA PHE A 19 6.67 -12.29 -7.06
C PHE A 19 5.92 -13.60 -6.93
N ALA A 20 4.58 -13.61 -7.06
CA ALA A 20 3.78 -14.83 -6.98
C ALA A 20 4.11 -15.80 -8.11
N ALA A 21 4.12 -15.28 -9.34
CA ALA A 21 4.38 -16.10 -10.54
C ALA A 21 5.80 -16.67 -10.55
N ALA A 22 6.81 -15.82 -10.30
CA ALA A 22 8.21 -16.28 -10.26
C ALA A 22 8.45 -17.29 -9.14
N THR A 23 7.85 -17.09 -7.96
CA THR A 23 7.99 -18.04 -6.84
C THR A 23 7.41 -19.40 -7.20
N ALA A 24 6.23 -19.45 -7.80
CA ALA A 24 5.61 -20.70 -8.18
C ALA A 24 6.37 -21.38 -9.35
N ALA A 25 6.80 -20.62 -10.35
CA ALA A 25 7.53 -21.15 -11.51
C ALA A 25 8.93 -21.68 -11.13
N ALA A 26 9.64 -21.00 -10.22
CA ALA A 26 10.95 -21.43 -9.74
C ALA A 26 10.90 -22.80 -9.00
N GLU A 27 9.75 -23.16 -8.44
CA GLU A 27 9.50 -24.49 -7.82
C GLU A 27 8.93 -25.50 -8.82
N GLY A 28 8.90 -25.16 -10.13
CA GLY A 28 8.57 -26.09 -11.21
C GLY A 28 7.09 -26.15 -11.59
N MET A 29 6.25 -25.26 -11.08
CA MET A 29 4.84 -25.17 -11.49
C MET A 29 4.70 -24.61 -12.91
N ALA A 30 3.70 -25.07 -13.66
CA ALA A 30 3.26 -24.46 -14.91
C ALA A 30 2.46 -23.20 -14.58
N VAL A 31 3.04 -22.00 -14.84
CA VAL A 31 2.47 -20.72 -14.42
C VAL A 31 2.16 -19.82 -15.61
N ALA A 32 0.92 -19.35 -15.71
CA ALA A 32 0.53 -18.23 -16.59
C ALA A 32 0.35 -16.94 -15.80
N GLN A 33 0.97 -15.87 -16.24
CA GLN A 33 0.75 -14.51 -15.74
C GLN A 33 0.00 -13.68 -16.79
N LEU A 34 -1.18 -13.15 -16.42
CA LEU A 34 -2.06 -12.42 -17.31
C LEU A 34 -1.98 -10.91 -17.01
N GLU A 35 -1.54 -10.12 -17.99
CA GLU A 35 -1.47 -8.65 -17.88
C GLU A 35 -2.35 -8.00 -18.94
N ARG A 36 -3.23 -7.07 -18.51
CA ARG A 36 -4.15 -6.36 -19.41
C ARG A 36 -3.48 -5.35 -20.34
N LYS A 37 -2.30 -4.85 -19.94
CA LYS A 37 -1.54 -3.90 -20.75
C LYS A 37 -0.70 -4.62 -21.80
N PRO A 38 -0.36 -3.96 -22.91
CA PRO A 38 0.64 -4.47 -23.83
C PRO A 38 2.02 -4.54 -23.13
N ARG A 39 2.91 -5.39 -23.65
CA ARG A 39 4.22 -5.67 -23.04
C ARG A 39 5.04 -4.40 -22.78
N GLU A 40 5.03 -3.47 -23.71
CA GLU A 40 5.77 -2.20 -23.63
C GLU A 40 5.20 -1.21 -22.60
N GLN A 41 4.03 -1.48 -22.01
CA GLN A 41 3.41 -0.68 -20.96
C GLN A 41 3.30 -1.45 -19.63
N GLY A 42 3.73 -2.71 -19.62
CA GLY A 42 3.77 -3.51 -18.41
C GLY A 42 4.62 -2.84 -17.33
N GLY A 43 4.23 -2.96 -16.06
CA GLY A 43 4.96 -2.36 -14.94
C GLY A 43 4.84 -0.84 -14.80
N TYR A 44 4.26 -0.11 -15.79
CA TYR A 44 4.10 1.35 -15.71
C TYR A 44 2.87 1.72 -14.86
N ILE A 45 3.10 2.17 -13.63
CA ILE A 45 2.07 2.53 -12.64
C ILE A 45 2.32 3.90 -12.02
N ALA A 46 1.27 4.50 -11.44
CA ALA A 46 1.41 5.71 -10.63
C ALA A 46 2.15 5.37 -9.32
N CYS A 47 3.26 6.07 -9.06
CA CYS A 47 4.11 5.88 -7.90
C CYS A 47 4.91 7.15 -7.63
N GLY A 48 5.37 7.35 -6.40
CA GLY A 48 6.33 8.38 -6.02
C GLY A 48 7.77 8.05 -6.42
N ASP A 49 8.02 6.86 -6.97
CA ASP A 49 9.30 6.38 -7.51
C ASP A 49 10.38 6.07 -6.45
N ALA A 50 10.07 6.12 -5.15
CA ALA A 50 11.05 5.82 -4.10
C ALA A 50 10.95 4.37 -3.62
N ILE A 51 12.11 3.72 -3.45
CA ILE A 51 12.26 2.37 -2.88
C ILE A 51 13.40 2.37 -1.86
N LYS A 52 13.35 1.48 -0.85
CA LYS A 52 14.47 1.32 0.08
C LYS A 52 15.76 0.97 -0.68
N ARG A 53 16.89 1.51 -0.21
CA ARG A 53 18.21 1.12 -0.74
C ARG A 53 18.44 -0.38 -0.54
N PRO A 54 19.13 -1.02 -1.50
CA PRO A 54 19.61 -2.40 -1.36
C PRO A 54 20.50 -2.60 -0.13
N ARG A 55 20.48 -3.80 0.45
CA ARG A 55 21.31 -4.17 1.59
C ARG A 55 21.65 -5.66 1.63
N GLU A 56 22.53 -6.03 2.53
CA GLU A 56 22.82 -7.42 2.91
C GLU A 56 22.35 -7.69 4.36
N PRO A 57 21.50 -8.69 4.63
CA PRO A 57 20.82 -9.55 3.64
C PRO A 57 19.75 -8.77 2.87
N ALA A 58 19.35 -9.32 1.70
CA ALA A 58 18.38 -8.71 0.79
C ALA A 58 17.09 -8.27 1.49
N ASN A 59 16.51 -7.16 1.01
CA ASN A 59 15.28 -6.60 1.62
C ASN A 59 14.03 -7.42 1.31
N TYR A 60 14.07 -8.30 0.31
CA TYR A 60 12.89 -8.98 -0.22
C TYR A 60 13.15 -10.49 -0.38
N PRO A 61 12.13 -11.35 -0.14
CA PRO A 61 12.26 -12.80 -0.28
C PRO A 61 12.02 -13.27 -1.71
N GLY A 62 12.42 -14.50 -2.00
CA GLY A 62 12.08 -15.23 -3.21
C GLY A 62 13.07 -15.10 -4.35
N PRO A 63 12.71 -15.56 -5.56
CA PRO A 63 13.63 -15.64 -6.69
C PRO A 63 13.82 -14.31 -7.43
N ILE A 64 12.97 -13.30 -7.16
CA ILE A 64 13.14 -11.96 -7.71
C ILE A 64 14.14 -11.17 -6.86
N ASP A 65 15.27 -10.83 -7.45
CA ASP A 65 16.27 -9.97 -6.84
C ASP A 65 15.90 -8.48 -7.02
N MET A 66 14.98 -8.04 -6.17
CA MET A 66 14.45 -6.68 -6.23
C MET A 66 15.48 -5.64 -5.78
N ASP A 67 16.44 -6.03 -4.95
CA ASP A 67 17.53 -5.15 -4.52
C ASP A 67 18.51 -4.92 -5.69
N ALA A 68 18.86 -5.95 -6.48
CA ALA A 68 19.63 -5.81 -7.69
C ALA A 68 18.89 -4.98 -8.76
N ILE A 69 17.57 -5.16 -8.92
CA ILE A 69 16.76 -4.32 -9.80
C ILE A 69 16.82 -2.85 -9.38
N ALA A 70 16.71 -2.56 -8.10
CA ALA A 70 16.72 -1.18 -7.59
C ALA A 70 18.08 -0.48 -7.71
N ASP A 71 19.15 -1.24 -7.93
CA ASP A 71 20.53 -0.75 -8.13
C ASP A 71 21.00 -0.85 -9.59
N ASP A 72 20.17 -1.37 -10.50
CA ASP A 72 20.45 -1.45 -11.95
C ASP A 72 20.57 -0.04 -12.56
N GLU A 73 21.60 0.22 -13.36
CA GLU A 73 21.90 1.53 -13.97
C GLU A 73 20.75 2.08 -14.84
N ALA A 74 19.92 1.22 -15.44
CA ALA A 74 18.76 1.64 -16.22
C ALA A 74 17.56 2.02 -15.32
N VAL A 75 17.54 1.51 -14.10
CA VAL A 75 16.45 1.68 -13.13
C VAL A 75 16.76 2.78 -12.13
N LEU A 76 17.98 2.79 -11.59
CA LEU A 76 18.41 3.74 -10.56
C LEU A 76 18.57 5.15 -11.15
N ILE A 77 17.82 6.11 -10.62
CA ILE A 77 17.95 7.52 -11.00
C ILE A 77 18.82 8.26 -10.00
N ASP A 78 18.55 8.11 -8.71
CA ASP A 78 19.28 8.76 -7.64
C ASP A 78 19.24 7.92 -6.35
N SER A 79 20.29 7.99 -5.55
CA SER A 79 20.42 7.31 -4.26
C SER A 79 20.63 8.28 -3.09
N ASN A 80 20.32 9.57 -3.26
CA ASN A 80 20.61 10.60 -2.27
C ASN A 80 19.45 10.91 -1.31
N ILE A 81 18.37 10.14 -1.32
CA ILE A 81 17.25 10.40 -0.42
C ILE A 81 17.56 9.86 0.97
N ASP A 82 17.86 10.76 1.90
CA ASP A 82 18.27 10.47 3.27
C ASP A 82 17.21 10.85 4.30
N GLN A 83 16.16 11.58 3.90
CA GLN A 83 15.16 12.10 4.80
C GLN A 83 13.79 12.27 4.16
N ILE A 84 12.78 12.34 5.01
CA ILE A 84 11.44 12.85 4.65
C ILE A 84 11.29 14.22 5.30
N GLU A 85 10.76 15.17 4.57
CA GLU A 85 10.40 16.48 5.11
C GLU A 85 8.89 16.66 5.09
N PHE A 86 8.36 17.16 6.16
CA PHE A 86 6.97 17.56 6.26
C PHE A 86 6.90 19.10 6.31
N TRP A 87 6.23 19.67 5.32
CA TRP A 87 6.07 21.13 5.20
C TRP A 87 4.61 21.52 5.38
N ASP A 88 4.35 22.42 6.30
CA ASP A 88 3.08 23.12 6.43
C ASP A 88 3.37 24.63 6.38
N GLU A 89 3.22 25.20 5.19
CA GLU A 89 3.64 26.59 4.91
C GLU A 89 2.74 27.62 5.57
N ASP A 90 1.45 27.30 5.74
CA ASP A 90 0.52 28.18 6.45
C ASP A 90 0.89 28.34 7.92
N LEU A 91 1.54 27.34 8.49
CA LEU A 91 1.97 27.32 9.89
C LEU A 91 3.46 27.64 10.07
N ASP A 92 4.20 27.92 9.00
CA ASP A 92 5.67 28.01 9.04
C ASP A 92 6.31 26.81 9.76
N VAL A 93 5.78 25.62 9.47
CA VAL A 93 6.27 24.34 10.03
C VAL A 93 7.05 23.58 8.96
N ARG A 94 8.30 23.27 9.29
CA ARG A 94 9.13 22.32 8.54
C ARG A 94 9.71 21.32 9.51
N LYS A 95 9.35 20.05 9.36
CA LYS A 95 9.93 18.96 10.13
C LYS A 95 10.79 18.09 9.22
N VAL A 96 11.99 17.78 9.67
CA VAL A 96 12.94 16.93 8.95
C VAL A 96 13.03 15.60 9.68
N LEU A 97 12.73 14.52 9.00
CA LEU A 97 12.63 13.17 9.51
C LEU A 97 13.68 12.29 8.81
N PRO A 98 14.92 12.24 9.31
CA PRO A 98 15.97 11.44 8.69
C PRO A 98 15.66 9.94 8.78
N TYR A 99 16.11 9.17 7.79
CA TYR A 99 16.12 7.72 7.89
C TYR A 99 17.20 7.27 8.88
N ASP A 100 16.95 6.19 9.65
CA ASP A 100 17.90 5.72 10.65
C ASP A 100 19.18 5.15 10.03
N GLU A 101 19.06 4.23 9.06
CA GLU A 101 20.22 3.52 8.51
C GLU A 101 20.19 3.38 6.98
N GLN A 102 19.03 3.42 6.39
CA GLN A 102 18.84 3.23 4.97
C GLN A 102 17.98 4.34 4.41
N GLY A 103 18.55 5.17 3.56
CA GLY A 103 17.77 6.08 2.75
C GLY A 103 16.95 5.34 1.70
N SER A 104 16.50 6.07 0.71
CA SER A 104 15.78 5.51 -0.43
C SER A 104 16.53 5.79 -1.73
N ASN A 105 16.45 4.84 -2.66
CA ASN A 105 16.73 5.06 -4.06
C ASN A 105 15.50 5.66 -4.72
N VAL A 106 15.71 6.53 -5.69
CA VAL A 106 14.70 6.97 -6.64
C VAL A 106 14.91 6.19 -7.92
N VAL A 107 13.86 5.54 -8.40
CA VAL A 107 13.92 4.64 -9.54
C VAL A 107 13.02 5.10 -10.69
N ASP A 108 13.40 4.81 -11.93
CA ASP A 108 12.45 4.85 -13.03
C ASP A 108 11.43 3.72 -12.84
N ARG A 109 10.20 4.09 -12.52
CA ARG A 109 9.18 3.11 -12.17
C ARG A 109 8.75 2.22 -13.33
N TYR A 110 8.94 2.70 -14.57
CA TYR A 110 8.71 1.90 -15.75
C TYR A 110 9.82 0.86 -15.92
N GLU A 111 11.06 1.26 -15.93
CA GLU A 111 12.22 0.35 -16.07
C GLU A 111 12.23 -0.66 -14.93
N PHE A 112 11.98 -0.21 -13.71
CA PHE A 112 11.80 -1.10 -12.55
C PHE A 112 10.72 -2.17 -12.78
N GLY A 113 9.56 -1.78 -13.33
CA GLY A 113 8.49 -2.71 -13.66
C GLY A 113 8.85 -3.67 -14.79
N GLN A 114 9.60 -3.19 -15.79
CA GLN A 114 10.10 -4.03 -16.89
C GLN A 114 11.08 -5.10 -16.39
N ARG A 115 12.01 -4.73 -15.49
CA ARG A 115 12.95 -5.69 -14.87
C ARG A 115 12.25 -6.74 -14.02
N LEU A 116 11.19 -6.36 -13.30
CA LEU A 116 10.38 -7.33 -12.56
C LEU A 116 9.74 -8.37 -13.49
N LEU A 117 9.16 -7.92 -14.60
CA LEU A 117 8.55 -8.80 -15.61
C LEU A 117 9.59 -9.70 -16.28
N GLU A 118 10.79 -9.17 -16.58
CA GLU A 118 11.91 -9.93 -17.13
C GLU A 118 12.37 -11.03 -16.17
N GLN A 119 12.60 -10.70 -14.90
CA GLN A 119 13.00 -11.70 -13.92
C GLN A 119 11.90 -12.77 -13.68
N ALA A 120 10.62 -12.39 -13.74
CA ALA A 120 9.54 -13.37 -13.69
C ALA A 120 9.60 -14.35 -14.88
N ALA A 121 9.82 -13.83 -16.12
CA ALA A 121 9.97 -14.67 -17.29
C ALA A 121 11.22 -15.55 -17.23
N ASP A 122 12.34 -15.04 -16.72
CA ASP A 122 13.60 -15.79 -16.54
C ASP A 122 13.44 -16.94 -15.54
N ASN A 123 12.49 -16.84 -14.60
CA ASN A 123 12.09 -17.93 -13.70
C ASN A 123 11.10 -18.92 -14.31
N GLY A 124 10.76 -18.79 -15.61
CA GLY A 124 9.91 -19.75 -16.32
C GLY A 124 8.42 -19.40 -16.38
N VAL A 125 8.04 -18.17 -16.01
CA VAL A 125 6.64 -17.71 -16.09
C VAL A 125 6.23 -17.48 -17.55
N GLU A 126 5.12 -18.07 -18.00
CA GLU A 126 4.50 -17.76 -19.28
C GLU A 126 3.65 -16.51 -19.15
N GLN A 127 4.09 -15.41 -19.78
CA GLN A 127 3.44 -14.11 -19.68
C GLN A 127 2.54 -13.83 -20.87
N HIS A 128 1.27 -13.51 -20.60
CA HIS A 128 0.26 -13.17 -21.59
C HIS A 128 -0.15 -11.70 -21.41
N TYR A 129 0.28 -10.85 -22.33
CA TYR A 129 -0.04 -9.44 -22.39
C TYR A 129 -1.34 -9.20 -23.21
N ASP A 130 -1.85 -7.96 -23.21
CA ASP A 130 -3.13 -7.61 -23.87
C ASP A 130 -4.26 -8.56 -23.49
N THR A 131 -4.22 -9.09 -22.25
CA THR A 131 -5.13 -10.13 -21.76
C THR A 131 -6.02 -9.58 -20.65
N VAL A 132 -7.28 -9.33 -20.98
CA VAL A 132 -8.28 -8.78 -20.07
C VAL A 132 -9.17 -9.89 -19.55
N VAL A 133 -9.04 -10.20 -18.26
CA VAL A 133 -9.93 -11.13 -17.55
C VAL A 133 -11.31 -10.49 -17.39
N ASN A 134 -12.38 -11.21 -17.72
CA ASN A 134 -13.75 -10.76 -17.64
C ASN A 134 -14.70 -11.71 -16.90
N GLU A 135 -14.23 -12.89 -16.52
CA GLU A 135 -15.02 -13.87 -15.74
C GLU A 135 -14.06 -14.79 -14.96
N VAL A 136 -14.41 -15.12 -13.74
CA VAL A 136 -13.78 -16.19 -12.96
C VAL A 136 -14.63 -17.44 -13.09
N THR A 137 -14.03 -18.60 -13.38
CA THR A 137 -14.73 -19.89 -13.47
C THR A 137 -14.61 -20.65 -12.17
N GLN A 138 -15.72 -21.27 -11.69
CA GLN A 138 -15.76 -21.99 -10.43
C GLN A 138 -16.70 -23.18 -10.47
N ASP A 139 -16.38 -24.20 -9.64
CA ASP A 139 -17.18 -25.41 -9.41
C ASP A 139 -16.82 -25.94 -8.03
N GLY A 140 -17.51 -25.47 -6.95
CA GLY A 140 -17.15 -25.68 -5.55
C GLY A 140 -15.81 -25.05 -5.14
N ARG A 141 -14.95 -24.75 -6.11
CA ARG A 141 -13.70 -23.99 -5.98
C ARG A 141 -13.49 -23.12 -7.23
N VAL A 142 -12.59 -22.16 -7.15
CA VAL A 142 -12.12 -21.46 -8.35
C VAL A 142 -11.31 -22.42 -9.21
N THR A 143 -11.55 -22.42 -10.53
CA THR A 143 -10.97 -23.37 -11.50
C THR A 143 -10.26 -22.69 -12.67
N GLY A 144 -10.30 -21.34 -12.71
CA GLY A 144 -9.64 -20.58 -13.76
C GLY A 144 -10.34 -19.26 -14.08
N VAL A 145 -10.03 -18.72 -15.26
CA VAL A 145 -10.61 -17.45 -15.75
C VAL A 145 -10.94 -17.54 -17.23
N LYS A 146 -11.94 -16.74 -17.66
CA LYS A 146 -12.14 -16.37 -19.06
C LYS A 146 -11.60 -14.99 -19.30
N ALA A 147 -10.95 -14.80 -20.43
CA ALA A 147 -10.31 -13.56 -20.80
C ALA A 147 -10.49 -13.27 -22.29
N VAL A 148 -10.19 -12.04 -22.68
CA VAL A 148 -9.97 -11.66 -24.06
C VAL A 148 -8.51 -11.32 -24.24
N ARG A 149 -7.84 -11.99 -25.19
CA ARG A 149 -6.45 -11.73 -25.58
C ARG A 149 -6.40 -11.43 -27.07
N ASP A 150 -5.78 -10.33 -27.45
CA ASP A 150 -5.73 -9.89 -28.86
C ASP A 150 -7.11 -9.81 -29.54
N GLY A 151 -8.17 -9.53 -28.78
CA GLY A 151 -9.55 -9.47 -29.25
C GLY A 151 -10.27 -10.81 -29.32
N GLU A 152 -9.62 -11.91 -29.07
CA GLU A 152 -10.17 -13.28 -29.12
C GLU A 152 -10.43 -13.85 -27.70
N PRO A 153 -11.56 -14.54 -27.50
CA PRO A 153 -11.87 -15.17 -26.23
C PRO A 153 -10.95 -16.37 -25.96
N VAL A 154 -10.40 -16.43 -24.77
CA VAL A 154 -9.53 -17.51 -24.28
C VAL A 154 -9.94 -17.92 -22.87
N THR A 155 -9.72 -19.20 -22.54
CA THR A 155 -9.96 -19.73 -21.18
C THR A 155 -8.67 -20.28 -20.61
N TYR A 156 -8.27 -19.79 -19.45
CA TYR A 156 -7.14 -20.30 -18.66
C TYR A 156 -7.70 -21.14 -17.50
N LYS A 157 -7.36 -22.41 -17.47
CA LYS A 157 -7.71 -23.31 -16.37
C LYS A 157 -6.55 -23.45 -15.42
N CYS A 158 -6.83 -23.56 -14.12
CA CYS A 158 -5.79 -23.75 -13.11
C CYS A 158 -6.29 -24.52 -11.89
N ASP A 159 -5.35 -25.00 -11.10
CA ASP A 159 -5.63 -25.51 -9.78
C ASP A 159 -5.75 -24.38 -8.77
N VAL A 160 -4.90 -23.33 -8.89
CA VAL A 160 -4.94 -22.14 -8.04
C VAL A 160 -4.90 -20.86 -8.89
N LEU A 161 -5.85 -19.95 -8.62
CA LEU A 161 -5.88 -18.59 -9.14
C LEU A 161 -5.30 -17.64 -8.10
N ILE A 162 -4.30 -16.81 -8.49
CA ILE A 162 -3.75 -15.76 -7.63
C ILE A 162 -4.19 -14.39 -8.18
N ASP A 163 -5.03 -13.70 -7.40
CA ASP A 163 -5.51 -12.35 -7.70
C ASP A 163 -4.48 -11.30 -7.25
N THR A 164 -3.84 -10.67 -8.21
CA THR A 164 -2.97 -9.51 -8.03
C THR A 164 -3.42 -8.33 -8.90
N ALA A 165 -4.71 -8.28 -9.24
CA ALA A 165 -5.29 -7.30 -10.16
C ALA A 165 -5.36 -5.87 -9.59
N GLY A 166 -4.93 -5.68 -8.35
CA GLY A 166 -4.74 -4.38 -7.73
C GLY A 166 -5.87 -3.96 -6.78
N ALA A 167 -5.80 -2.73 -6.30
CA ALA A 167 -6.60 -2.23 -5.19
C ALA A 167 -8.13 -2.25 -5.44
N GLN A 168 -8.56 -2.22 -6.69
CA GLN A 168 -9.98 -2.21 -7.04
C GLN A 168 -10.67 -3.58 -6.84
N SER A 169 -9.89 -4.65 -6.60
CA SER A 169 -10.38 -6.01 -6.29
C SER A 169 -11.40 -6.55 -7.31
N ILE A 170 -11.22 -6.23 -8.60
CA ILE A 170 -12.19 -6.53 -9.66
C ILE A 170 -12.46 -8.03 -9.79
N LEU A 171 -11.47 -8.89 -9.55
CA LEU A 171 -11.69 -10.34 -9.60
C LEU A 171 -12.57 -10.82 -8.45
N GLN A 172 -12.51 -10.18 -7.29
CA GLN A 172 -13.35 -10.53 -6.15
C GLN A 172 -14.85 -10.31 -6.47
N ASP A 173 -15.18 -9.29 -7.26
CA ASP A 173 -16.55 -9.05 -7.73
C ASP A 173 -17.03 -10.13 -8.73
N MET A 174 -16.13 -10.91 -9.32
CA MET A 174 -16.43 -11.97 -10.28
C MET A 174 -16.54 -13.35 -9.64
N VAL A 175 -16.15 -13.48 -8.36
CA VAL A 175 -16.21 -14.74 -7.60
C VAL A 175 -17.50 -14.77 -6.79
N ASP A 176 -18.27 -15.83 -6.94
CA ASP A 176 -19.39 -16.13 -6.05
C ASP A 176 -18.84 -16.90 -4.83
N PHE A 177 -18.40 -16.18 -3.81
CA PHE A 177 -17.82 -16.77 -2.60
C PHE A 177 -18.83 -17.60 -1.80
N ASP A 178 -20.12 -17.28 -1.88
CA ASP A 178 -21.20 -18.05 -1.21
C ASP A 178 -21.38 -19.45 -1.81
N ALA A 179 -21.01 -19.62 -3.08
CA ALA A 179 -21.07 -20.90 -3.79
C ALA A 179 -19.79 -21.74 -3.63
N LEU A 180 -18.75 -21.23 -2.97
CA LEU A 180 -17.54 -21.98 -2.69
C LEU A 180 -17.70 -22.81 -1.41
N ASP A 181 -17.00 -23.93 -1.33
CA ASP A 181 -16.97 -24.78 -0.14
C ASP A 181 -16.05 -24.15 0.93
N THR A 182 -16.49 -23.05 1.51
CA THR A 182 -15.81 -22.32 2.58
C THR A 182 -16.39 -22.72 3.93
N ALA A 183 -15.55 -22.84 4.94
CA ALA A 183 -15.96 -23.13 6.31
C ALA A 183 -16.17 -21.83 7.11
N GLY A 184 -17.15 -20.99 6.73
CA GLY A 184 -17.52 -19.77 7.46
C GLY A 184 -17.77 -18.57 6.55
N ASP A 185 -18.03 -17.40 7.16
CA ASP A 185 -18.28 -16.17 6.42
C ASP A 185 -17.04 -15.78 5.60
N PRO A 186 -17.18 -15.57 4.28
CA PRO A 186 -16.09 -15.07 3.47
C PRO A 186 -15.68 -13.68 3.92
N THR A 187 -14.39 -13.43 3.98
CA THR A 187 -13.87 -12.10 4.32
C THR A 187 -13.65 -11.22 3.09
N PHE A 188 -14.02 -11.73 1.93
CA PHE A 188 -13.98 -11.01 0.66
C PHE A 188 -15.27 -10.20 0.47
N GLU A 189 -15.36 -9.09 1.17
CA GLU A 189 -16.43 -8.12 0.93
C GLU A 189 -16.04 -7.15 -0.17
N VAL A 190 -17.03 -6.68 -0.93
CA VAL A 190 -16.83 -5.59 -1.90
C VAL A 190 -16.29 -4.35 -1.16
N PRO A 191 -15.11 -3.86 -1.53
CA PRO A 191 -14.51 -2.77 -0.79
C PRO A 191 -15.36 -1.50 -0.88
N HIS A 192 -15.70 -0.91 0.27
CA HIS A 192 -16.38 0.37 0.35
C HIS A 192 -15.45 1.51 -0.10
N TYR A 193 -15.99 2.63 -0.60
CA TYR A 193 -15.20 3.78 -1.03
C TYR A 193 -14.27 4.33 0.07
N THR A 194 -14.63 4.16 1.35
CA THR A 194 -13.78 4.54 2.49
C THR A 194 -12.48 3.73 2.60
N HIS A 195 -12.43 2.60 1.89
CA HIS A 195 -11.26 1.73 1.85
C HIS A 195 -10.21 2.16 0.82
N PHE A 196 -10.50 3.21 0.05
CA PHE A 196 -9.62 3.67 -1.01
C PHE A 196 -9.05 5.05 -0.77
N GLY A 197 -7.85 5.25 -1.28
CA GLY A 197 -7.32 6.56 -1.64
C GLY A 197 -7.22 6.68 -3.14
N SER A 198 -7.34 7.90 -3.63
CA SER A 198 -6.99 8.24 -5.01
C SER A 198 -5.66 8.95 -5.02
N ALA A 199 -4.80 8.60 -5.97
CA ALA A 199 -3.53 9.25 -6.19
C ALA A 199 -3.39 9.68 -7.65
N TYR A 200 -2.72 10.81 -7.85
CA TYR A 200 -2.36 11.32 -9.16
C TYR A 200 -0.97 11.94 -9.11
N ARG A 201 -0.18 11.76 -10.16
CA ARG A 201 1.15 12.34 -10.24
C ARG A 201 1.51 12.81 -11.63
N GLU A 202 2.38 13.81 -11.69
CA GLU A 202 3.06 14.28 -12.91
C GLU A 202 4.57 14.24 -12.69
N ILE A 203 5.33 13.83 -13.70
CA ILE A 203 6.77 14.06 -13.74
C ILE A 203 6.99 15.40 -14.43
N ILE A 204 7.59 16.35 -13.73
CA ILE A 204 7.87 17.69 -14.24
C ILE A 204 9.37 17.92 -14.36
N GLU A 205 9.75 18.77 -15.32
CA GLU A 205 11.11 19.27 -15.52
C GLU A 205 11.13 20.75 -15.19
N THR A 206 12.06 21.16 -14.34
CA THR A 206 12.24 22.55 -13.88
C THR A 206 13.43 23.18 -14.57
N GLU A 207 13.40 24.50 -14.79
CA GLU A 207 14.53 25.24 -15.37
C GLU A 207 15.75 25.31 -14.44
N LYS A 208 15.52 25.20 -13.14
CA LYS A 208 16.55 25.33 -12.09
C LYS A 208 16.46 24.17 -11.11
N PRO A 209 17.62 23.74 -10.55
CA PRO A 209 17.64 22.72 -9.50
C PRO A 209 16.81 23.12 -8.28
N VAL A 210 16.09 22.14 -7.70
CA VAL A 210 15.42 22.32 -6.40
C VAL A 210 16.42 22.17 -5.26
N SER A 211 16.17 22.84 -4.14
CA SER A 211 17.09 22.84 -2.98
C SER A 211 16.98 21.60 -2.09
N TYR A 212 15.93 20.80 -2.27
CA TYR A 212 15.60 19.60 -1.45
C TYR A 212 15.82 18.29 -2.21
N HIS A 213 16.81 18.22 -3.10
CA HIS A 213 17.08 17.04 -3.93
C HIS A 213 17.45 15.76 -3.13
N ASN A 214 17.72 15.87 -1.83
CA ASN A 214 17.99 14.74 -0.94
C ASN A 214 16.80 14.37 -0.04
N ALA A 215 15.63 14.94 -0.27
CA ALA A 215 14.47 14.74 0.58
C ALA A 215 13.20 14.40 -0.20
N ILE A 216 12.40 13.51 0.35
CA ILE A 216 10.99 13.38 -0.03
C ILE A 216 10.21 14.40 0.77
N VAL A 217 9.52 15.32 0.09
CA VAL A 217 8.70 16.36 0.73
C VAL A 217 7.25 15.96 0.70
N GLY A 218 6.57 16.04 1.84
CA GLY A 218 5.11 15.90 1.98
C GLY A 218 4.49 17.18 2.54
N LYS A 219 3.39 17.61 1.94
CA LYS A 219 2.59 18.77 2.38
C LYS A 219 1.15 18.36 2.63
N PRO A 220 0.50 18.77 3.72
CA PRO A 220 -0.91 18.47 3.93
C PRO A 220 -1.78 19.13 2.86
N LEU A 221 -2.89 18.48 2.53
CA LEU A 221 -3.99 19.07 1.78
C LEU A 221 -5.02 19.67 2.75
N GLU A 222 -5.89 20.55 2.24
CA GLU A 222 -7.10 20.97 2.96
C GLU A 222 -8.09 19.81 3.13
N GLU A 223 -8.06 18.87 2.20
CA GLU A 223 -8.72 17.58 2.28
C GLU A 223 -7.81 16.56 2.99
N LEU A 224 -8.35 15.47 3.49
CA LEU A 224 -7.53 14.44 4.12
C LEU A 224 -6.62 13.74 3.10
N GLY A 225 -5.35 14.15 3.10
CA GLY A 225 -4.34 13.69 2.17
C GLY A 225 -3.08 14.57 2.19
N TYR A 226 -2.24 14.39 1.19
CA TYR A 226 -1.02 15.18 1.07
C TYR A 226 -0.56 15.33 -0.38
N ILE A 227 0.12 16.44 -0.68
CA ILE A 227 0.93 16.63 -1.89
C ILE A 227 2.34 16.14 -1.59
N TRP A 228 2.98 15.52 -2.58
CA TRP A 228 4.38 15.13 -2.47
C TRP A 228 5.24 15.72 -3.57
N TYR A 229 6.52 15.91 -3.25
CA TYR A 229 7.60 16.22 -4.17
C TYR A 229 8.69 15.19 -3.97
N PHE A 230 8.91 14.33 -4.97
CA PHE A 230 9.97 13.32 -4.95
C PHE A 230 10.98 13.70 -6.04
N PRO A 231 12.11 14.33 -5.69
CA PRO A 231 13.15 14.66 -6.66
C PRO A 231 13.69 13.39 -7.29
N ARG A 232 13.66 13.34 -8.63
CA ARG A 232 14.25 12.26 -9.43
C ARG A 232 15.67 12.64 -9.80
N THR A 233 15.88 13.88 -10.17
CA THR A 233 17.16 14.57 -10.37
C THR A 233 17.04 15.96 -9.77
N PRO A 234 18.11 16.75 -9.72
CA PRO A 234 17.97 18.13 -9.25
C PRO A 234 16.95 18.99 -10.01
N THR A 235 16.62 18.63 -11.26
CA THR A 235 15.68 19.36 -12.12
C THR A 235 14.47 18.54 -12.59
N GLN A 236 14.36 17.27 -12.21
CA GLN A 236 13.21 16.45 -12.54
C GLN A 236 12.52 15.96 -11.26
N ILE A 237 11.24 16.26 -11.11
CA ILE A 237 10.48 16.05 -9.90
C ILE A 237 9.23 15.24 -10.20
N ASN A 238 8.98 14.18 -9.43
CA ASN A 238 7.70 13.53 -9.35
C ASN A 238 6.82 14.31 -8.37
N VAL A 239 5.89 15.09 -8.91
CA VAL A 239 4.90 15.83 -8.12
C VAL A 239 3.59 15.10 -8.15
N GLY A 240 3.01 14.86 -7.00
CA GLY A 240 1.72 14.20 -6.97
C GLY A 240 0.94 14.51 -5.72
N LEU A 241 -0.26 14.00 -5.66
CA LEU A 241 -1.10 14.07 -4.49
C LEU A 241 -1.89 12.78 -4.29
N GLY A 242 -2.21 12.50 -3.03
CA GLY A 242 -3.10 11.43 -2.64
C GLY A 242 -4.08 11.91 -1.58
N PHE A 243 -5.32 11.45 -1.66
CA PHE A 243 -6.33 11.74 -0.65
C PHE A 243 -7.29 10.56 -0.47
N GLN A 244 -7.99 10.53 0.66
CA GLN A 244 -8.99 9.49 0.92
C GLN A 244 -10.29 9.75 0.14
N MET A 245 -10.84 8.71 -0.48
CA MET A 245 -12.04 8.83 -1.33
C MET A 245 -13.35 9.05 -0.55
N ASN A 246 -13.33 8.98 0.77
CA ASN A 246 -14.47 9.33 1.63
C ASN A 246 -14.66 10.85 1.84
N LYS A 247 -13.88 11.66 1.14
CA LYS A 247 -13.96 13.12 1.15
C LYS A 247 -14.46 13.63 -0.21
N ASP A 248 -14.81 14.90 -0.26
CA ASP A 248 -15.26 15.52 -1.49
C ASP A 248 -14.23 15.39 -2.61
N PRO A 249 -14.64 15.06 -3.84
CA PRO A 249 -13.73 14.94 -4.96
C PRO A 249 -12.94 16.21 -5.21
N ILE A 250 -11.63 16.06 -5.45
CA ILE A 250 -10.75 17.18 -5.77
C ILE A 250 -10.27 17.11 -7.22
N PRO A 251 -10.12 18.25 -7.92
CA PRO A 251 -9.54 18.30 -9.25
C PRO A 251 -8.01 18.16 -9.14
N PHE A 252 -7.47 16.94 -9.23
CA PHE A 252 -6.07 16.62 -9.02
C PHE A 252 -5.09 17.53 -9.75
N ALA A 253 -5.24 17.65 -11.06
CA ALA A 253 -4.33 18.43 -11.89
C ALA A 253 -4.36 19.92 -11.53
N ASP A 254 -5.53 20.48 -11.24
CA ASP A 254 -5.67 21.90 -10.87
C ASP A 254 -5.09 22.16 -9.48
N ARG A 255 -5.21 21.19 -8.57
CA ARG A 255 -4.63 21.30 -7.23
C ARG A 255 -3.11 21.32 -7.27
N ILE A 256 -2.50 20.43 -8.06
CA ILE A 256 -1.05 20.42 -8.30
C ILE A 256 -0.63 21.76 -8.94
N ARG A 257 -1.32 22.23 -9.97
CA ARG A 257 -0.97 23.50 -10.64
C ARG A 257 -0.98 24.68 -9.69
N ARG A 258 -2.04 24.84 -8.88
CA ARG A 258 -2.11 25.93 -7.91
C ARG A 258 -0.93 25.91 -6.94
N ASP A 259 -0.51 24.72 -6.50
CA ASP A 259 0.63 24.59 -5.62
C ASP A 259 1.94 24.92 -6.35
N LEU A 260 2.11 24.48 -7.60
CA LEU A 260 3.28 24.78 -8.42
C LEU A 260 3.40 26.27 -8.78
N GLU A 261 2.27 26.94 -9.10
CA GLU A 261 2.24 28.36 -9.46
C GLU A 261 2.72 29.27 -8.32
N ASN A 262 2.54 28.84 -7.08
CA ASN A 262 2.96 29.60 -5.88
C ASN A 262 4.45 29.39 -5.54
N ARG A 263 5.20 28.59 -6.32
CA ARG A 263 6.58 28.22 -6.02
C ARG A 263 7.54 28.73 -7.08
N PRO A 264 8.51 29.60 -6.70
CA PRO A 264 9.51 30.13 -7.64
C PRO A 264 10.32 29.06 -8.37
N GLU A 265 10.62 27.92 -7.73
CA GLU A 265 11.40 26.83 -8.31
C GLU A 265 10.66 26.09 -9.43
N PHE A 266 9.34 26.21 -9.51
CA PHE A 266 8.52 25.59 -10.55
C PHE A 266 8.11 26.54 -11.69
N GLN A 267 8.56 27.79 -11.67
CA GLN A 267 8.33 28.70 -12.79
C GLN A 267 8.97 28.15 -14.06
N GLY A 268 8.19 28.09 -15.15
CA GLY A 268 8.64 27.52 -16.41
C GLY A 268 8.67 25.99 -16.45
N ALA A 269 8.27 25.30 -15.39
CA ALA A 269 8.25 23.84 -15.36
C ALA A 269 7.31 23.24 -16.42
N THR A 270 7.76 22.15 -17.06
CA THR A 270 7.00 21.41 -18.08
C THR A 270 6.78 19.97 -17.66
N VAL A 271 5.70 19.35 -18.16
CA VAL A 271 5.45 17.92 -17.91
C VAL A 271 6.27 17.08 -18.88
N ALA A 272 7.10 16.19 -18.35
CA ALA A 272 7.91 15.27 -19.13
C ALA A 272 7.04 14.32 -19.98
N GLU A 273 7.53 13.97 -21.18
CA GLU A 273 6.84 13.02 -22.06
C GLU A 273 7.29 11.58 -21.80
N LYS A 274 6.34 10.66 -21.92
CA LYS A 274 6.58 9.22 -21.88
C LYS A 274 5.65 8.54 -22.89
N PHE A 275 6.21 7.67 -23.74
CA PHE A 275 5.46 6.97 -24.80
C PHE A 275 4.65 7.90 -25.73
N GLY A 276 5.19 9.08 -26.05
CA GLY A 276 4.50 10.08 -26.86
C GLY A 276 3.31 10.77 -26.18
N THR A 277 3.11 10.54 -24.88
CA THR A 277 2.09 11.18 -24.05
C THR A 277 2.71 11.92 -22.87
N LYS A 278 1.95 12.83 -22.26
CA LYS A 278 2.39 13.50 -21.05
C LYS A 278 2.51 12.49 -19.90
N ASN A 279 3.55 12.62 -19.09
CA ASN A 279 3.85 11.73 -17.97
C ASN A 279 2.93 11.98 -16.77
N LYS A 280 1.64 11.69 -16.95
CA LYS A 280 0.53 11.88 -16.01
C LYS A 280 -0.14 10.54 -15.73
N LEU A 281 -0.18 10.15 -14.48
CA LEU A 281 -0.78 8.87 -14.07
C LEU A 281 -1.62 9.03 -12.80
N GLY A 282 -2.75 8.34 -12.79
CA GLY A 282 -3.59 8.19 -11.60
C GLY A 282 -3.80 6.72 -11.23
N SER A 283 -4.09 6.46 -9.97
CA SER A 283 -4.36 5.13 -9.44
C SER A 283 -5.28 5.18 -8.22
N ALA A 284 -6.09 4.16 -8.06
CA ALA A 284 -6.67 3.83 -6.77
C ALA A 284 -5.64 3.11 -5.89
N ILE A 285 -5.66 3.39 -4.60
CA ILE A 285 -4.78 2.80 -3.59
C ILE A 285 -5.68 2.18 -2.52
N ALA A 286 -5.43 0.93 -2.13
CA ALA A 286 -6.10 0.34 -0.98
C ALA A 286 -5.56 1.00 0.30
N LEU A 287 -6.37 1.81 0.97
CA LEU A 287 -6.09 2.41 2.27
C LEU A 287 -6.99 1.76 3.33
N ARG A 288 -6.88 0.45 3.44
CA ARG A 288 -7.61 -0.39 4.38
C ARG A 288 -6.65 -1.38 5.03
N ARG A 289 -7.08 -1.99 6.11
CA ARG A 289 -6.35 -3.17 6.62
C ARG A 289 -6.36 -4.29 5.58
N PRO A 290 -5.35 -5.16 5.57
CA PRO A 290 -5.40 -6.37 4.78
C PRO A 290 -6.65 -7.21 5.10
N LEU A 291 -7.12 -7.98 4.11
CA LEU A 291 -8.23 -8.93 4.30
C LEU A 291 -7.92 -9.88 5.45
N ASP A 292 -8.88 -10.14 6.32
CA ASP A 292 -8.69 -11.05 7.45
C ASP A 292 -8.34 -12.48 7.02
N SER A 293 -8.91 -12.93 5.91
CA SER A 293 -8.42 -14.08 5.14
C SER A 293 -8.23 -13.68 3.69
N MET A 294 -7.10 -14.06 3.11
CA MET A 294 -6.73 -13.81 1.72
C MET A 294 -6.90 -15.06 0.86
N VAL A 295 -7.56 -16.10 1.38
CA VAL A 295 -7.69 -17.41 0.74
C VAL A 295 -9.14 -17.87 0.66
N ALA A 296 -9.48 -18.55 -0.43
CA ALA A 296 -10.70 -19.31 -0.62
C ALA A 296 -10.36 -20.55 -1.47
N PRO A 297 -11.23 -21.57 -1.57
CA PRO A 297 -10.93 -22.77 -2.36
C PRO A 297 -10.51 -22.46 -3.80
N GLY A 298 -9.25 -22.81 -4.15
CA GLY A 298 -8.63 -22.51 -5.44
C GLY A 298 -8.29 -21.03 -5.69
N TYR A 299 -8.34 -20.16 -4.68
CA TYR A 299 -8.15 -18.72 -4.84
C TYR A 299 -7.28 -18.09 -3.74
N LEU A 300 -6.37 -17.24 -4.15
CA LEU A 300 -5.50 -16.42 -3.28
C LEU A 300 -5.54 -14.95 -3.72
N ALA A 301 -5.61 -14.02 -2.78
CA ALA A 301 -5.44 -12.59 -3.04
C ALA A 301 -4.08 -12.11 -2.54
N ALA A 302 -3.39 -11.25 -3.33
CA ALA A 302 -2.13 -10.63 -2.93
C ALA A 302 -2.01 -9.18 -3.40
N GLY A 303 -1.10 -8.44 -2.83
CA GLY A 303 -0.88 -7.04 -3.18
C GLY A 303 -2.05 -6.13 -2.85
N GLY A 304 -2.39 -5.24 -3.78
CA GLY A 304 -3.52 -4.32 -3.62
C GLY A 304 -4.86 -5.02 -3.46
N ALA A 305 -5.08 -6.17 -4.11
CA ALA A 305 -6.28 -6.97 -3.99
C ALA A 305 -6.47 -7.50 -2.55
N ALA A 306 -5.38 -7.84 -1.87
CA ALA A 306 -5.38 -8.25 -0.46
C ALA A 306 -5.31 -7.07 0.53
N GLY A 307 -5.19 -5.82 0.05
CA GLY A 307 -5.08 -4.65 0.92
C GLY A 307 -3.70 -4.49 1.60
N THR A 308 -2.63 -5.06 1.05
CA THR A 308 -1.29 -5.02 1.66
C THR A 308 -0.52 -3.70 1.40
N THR A 309 -1.24 -2.60 1.34
CA THR A 309 -0.68 -1.24 1.25
C THR A 309 -0.70 -0.59 2.63
N HIS A 310 0.33 0.16 2.95
CA HIS A 310 0.40 0.88 4.22
C HIS A 310 -0.73 1.91 4.32
N PRO A 311 -1.64 1.80 5.29
CA PRO A 311 -2.91 2.53 5.30
C PRO A 311 -2.77 4.05 5.50
N ILE A 312 -1.62 4.52 6.01
CA ILE A 312 -1.36 5.94 6.26
C ILE A 312 -0.54 6.57 5.13
N THR A 313 0.52 5.88 4.70
CA THR A 313 1.52 6.45 3.79
C THR A 313 1.34 6.04 2.33
N GLY A 314 0.45 5.10 2.03
CA GLY A 314 0.26 4.56 0.68
C GLY A 314 1.43 3.74 0.13
N LYS A 315 2.44 3.41 0.96
CA LYS A 315 3.57 2.56 0.56
C LYS A 315 3.10 1.13 0.33
N GLY A 316 3.17 0.63 -0.92
CA GLY A 316 2.63 -0.67 -1.29
C GLY A 316 3.67 -1.68 -1.81
N ILE A 317 4.89 -1.24 -2.16
CA ILE A 317 5.91 -2.09 -2.81
C ILE A 317 6.25 -3.30 -1.94
N ARG A 318 6.55 -3.06 -0.66
CA ARG A 318 6.94 -4.12 0.28
C ARG A 318 5.80 -5.11 0.51
N GLY A 319 4.61 -4.63 0.87
CA GLY A 319 3.46 -5.50 1.11
C GLY A 319 3.07 -6.32 -0.13
N ALA A 320 3.19 -5.74 -1.33
CA ALA A 320 2.96 -6.43 -2.58
C ALA A 320 3.98 -7.56 -2.83
N ALA A 321 5.27 -7.29 -2.61
CA ALA A 321 6.32 -8.29 -2.78
C ALA A 321 6.17 -9.47 -1.79
N TYR A 322 5.97 -9.16 -0.51
CA TYR A 322 5.81 -10.20 0.52
C TYR A 322 4.53 -11.02 0.34
N SER A 323 3.40 -10.38 0.04
CA SER A 323 2.16 -11.11 -0.19
C SER A 323 2.19 -11.93 -1.48
N GLY A 324 2.81 -11.41 -2.55
CA GLY A 324 3.03 -12.17 -3.78
C GLY A 324 3.89 -13.41 -3.55
N TYR A 325 5.04 -13.24 -2.90
CA TYR A 325 5.90 -14.38 -2.54
C TYR A 325 5.17 -15.43 -1.71
N SER A 326 4.46 -15.01 -0.67
CA SER A 326 3.69 -15.93 0.18
C SER A 326 2.58 -16.64 -0.58
N ALA A 327 1.88 -15.96 -1.50
CA ALA A 327 0.84 -16.57 -2.33
C ALA A 327 1.42 -17.62 -3.29
N GLY A 328 2.57 -17.33 -3.92
CA GLY A 328 3.26 -18.30 -4.78
C GLY A 328 3.65 -19.57 -4.02
N ARG A 329 4.25 -19.41 -2.82
CA ARG A 329 4.61 -20.55 -1.97
C ARG A 329 3.40 -21.39 -1.55
N ALA A 330 2.33 -20.74 -1.10
CA ALA A 330 1.12 -21.44 -0.67
C ALA A 330 0.46 -22.18 -1.83
N ALA A 331 0.47 -21.60 -3.04
CA ALA A 331 -0.04 -22.25 -4.23
C ALA A 331 0.78 -23.52 -4.57
N VAL A 332 2.12 -23.44 -4.54
CA VAL A 332 3.00 -24.60 -4.76
C VAL A 332 2.67 -25.73 -3.79
N GLN A 333 2.68 -25.42 -2.49
CA GLN A 333 2.41 -26.42 -1.45
C GLN A 333 1.03 -27.08 -1.61
N ALA A 334 -0.01 -26.28 -1.89
CA ALA A 334 -1.37 -26.78 -2.06
C ALA A 334 -1.52 -27.68 -3.30
N VAL A 335 -0.85 -27.33 -4.41
CA VAL A 335 -0.85 -28.16 -5.63
C VAL A 335 -0.09 -29.48 -5.41
N GLU A 336 1.09 -29.42 -4.78
CA GLU A 336 1.89 -30.61 -4.46
C GLU A 336 1.15 -31.59 -3.52
N ASP A 337 0.48 -31.07 -2.50
CA ASP A 337 -0.31 -31.85 -1.55
C ASP A 337 -1.65 -32.31 -2.13
N GLY A 338 -2.09 -31.75 -3.27
CA GLY A 338 -3.38 -32.02 -3.88
C GLY A 338 -4.57 -31.48 -3.08
N ASP A 339 -4.32 -30.50 -2.22
CA ASP A 339 -5.33 -29.82 -1.38
C ASP A 339 -5.34 -28.30 -1.63
N VAL A 340 -6.20 -27.89 -2.56
CA VAL A 340 -6.41 -26.47 -2.88
C VAL A 340 -7.67 -25.91 -2.19
N SER A 341 -8.12 -26.55 -1.12
CA SER A 341 -9.18 -26.03 -0.25
C SER A 341 -8.71 -24.77 0.50
N GLU A 342 -9.62 -24.08 1.17
CA GLU A 342 -9.26 -22.96 2.05
C GLU A 342 -8.21 -23.37 3.10
N ALA A 343 -8.32 -24.58 3.64
CA ALA A 343 -7.38 -25.11 4.64
C ALA A 343 -5.99 -25.40 4.02
N GLY A 344 -5.93 -25.98 2.82
CA GLY A 344 -4.69 -26.23 2.11
C GLY A 344 -3.94 -24.96 1.72
N LEU A 345 -4.67 -23.89 1.43
CA LEU A 345 -4.10 -22.57 1.09
C LEU A 345 -3.81 -21.69 2.33
N TRP A 346 -4.13 -22.14 3.55
CA TRP A 346 -4.04 -21.34 4.79
C TRP A 346 -2.63 -20.88 5.13
N GLU A 347 -1.61 -21.51 4.58
CA GLU A 347 -0.19 -21.12 4.74
C GLU A 347 0.04 -19.65 4.37
N HIS A 348 -0.65 -19.14 3.33
CA HIS A 348 -0.55 -17.74 2.91
C HIS A 348 -0.95 -16.78 4.04
N ASN A 349 -2.10 -17.00 4.68
CA ASN A 349 -2.55 -16.22 5.82
C ASN A 349 -1.59 -16.36 7.01
N ARG A 350 -1.23 -17.61 7.35
CA ARG A 350 -0.36 -17.89 8.49
C ARG A 350 0.98 -17.19 8.38
N TRP A 351 1.61 -17.25 7.20
CA TRP A 351 2.90 -16.62 6.98
C TRP A 351 2.82 -15.09 7.10
N LEU A 352 1.84 -14.45 6.45
CA LEU A 352 1.70 -13.00 6.45
C LEU A 352 1.31 -12.41 7.80
N TYR A 353 0.49 -13.12 8.57
CA TYR A 353 -0.01 -12.62 9.85
C TYR A 353 0.86 -13.02 11.04
N ARG A 354 1.41 -14.24 11.07
CA ARG A 354 2.13 -14.76 12.24
C ARG A 354 3.63 -14.84 12.04
N GLU A 355 4.10 -15.43 10.94
CA GLU A 355 5.51 -15.75 10.79
C GLU A 355 6.31 -14.53 10.35
N HIS A 356 5.85 -13.84 9.32
CA HIS A 356 6.47 -12.59 8.87
C HIS A 356 5.88 -11.36 9.56
N GLY A 357 4.58 -11.36 9.84
CA GLY A 357 3.89 -10.29 10.55
C GLY A 357 3.62 -9.02 9.73
N GLU A 358 3.88 -8.99 8.43
CA GLU A 358 3.65 -7.79 7.61
C GLU A 358 2.17 -7.40 7.59
N ALA A 359 1.27 -8.35 7.35
CA ALA A 359 -0.17 -8.08 7.34
C ALA A 359 -0.69 -7.69 8.72
N ALA A 360 -0.19 -8.33 9.79
CA ALA A 360 -0.53 -7.99 11.16
C ALA A 360 -0.17 -6.54 11.52
N LYS A 361 1.02 -6.10 11.10
CA LYS A 361 1.47 -4.72 11.29
C LYS A 361 0.59 -3.73 10.53
N LEU A 362 0.34 -3.98 9.24
CA LEU A 362 -0.51 -3.12 8.42
C LEU A 362 -1.92 -3.02 8.97
N ALA A 363 -2.50 -4.15 9.41
CA ALA A 363 -3.84 -4.21 9.98
C ALA A 363 -3.94 -3.43 11.30
N SER A 364 -2.95 -3.57 12.19
CA SER A 364 -2.92 -2.85 13.46
C SER A 364 -2.78 -1.34 13.26
N TRP A 365 -1.99 -0.93 12.27
CA TRP A 365 -1.74 0.48 11.97
C TRP A 365 -2.91 1.16 11.25
N ASP A 366 -3.86 0.41 10.69
CA ASP A 366 -5.08 0.98 10.13
C ASP A 366 -5.93 1.74 11.18
N ALA A 367 -5.76 1.44 12.45
CA ALA A 367 -6.37 2.21 13.54
C ALA A 367 -5.96 3.70 13.50
N TYR A 368 -4.72 4.02 13.11
CA TYR A 368 -4.32 5.42 12.91
C TYR A 368 -5.04 6.05 11.71
N ASN A 369 -5.28 5.30 10.65
CA ASN A 369 -6.04 5.79 9.50
C ASN A 369 -7.50 6.03 9.87
N VAL A 370 -8.14 5.14 10.62
CA VAL A 370 -9.50 5.31 11.14
C VAL A 370 -9.59 6.58 11.98
N ALA A 371 -8.69 6.76 12.93
CA ALA A 371 -8.68 7.94 13.79
C ALA A 371 -8.43 9.23 13.00
N ALA A 372 -7.49 9.24 12.06
CA ALA A 372 -7.21 10.39 11.21
C ALA A 372 -8.41 10.75 10.32
N SER A 373 -9.10 9.74 9.78
CA SER A 373 -10.29 9.93 8.93
C SER A 373 -11.47 10.56 9.68
N SER A 374 -11.55 10.36 10.99
CA SER A 374 -12.61 10.88 11.84
C SER A 374 -12.36 12.32 12.34
N MET A 375 -11.13 12.83 12.19
CA MET A 375 -10.76 14.17 12.64
C MET A 375 -10.99 15.24 11.57
N ASP A 376 -11.27 16.47 12.03
CA ASP A 376 -11.15 17.64 11.16
C ASP A 376 -9.70 17.83 10.70
N VAL A 377 -9.49 18.23 9.46
CA VAL A 377 -8.16 18.35 8.87
C VAL A 377 -7.29 19.38 9.60
N ASN A 378 -7.86 20.49 10.05
CA ASN A 378 -7.11 21.51 10.81
C ASN A 378 -6.70 20.98 12.19
N VAL A 379 -7.56 20.16 12.81
CA VAL A 379 -7.23 19.46 14.07
C VAL A 379 -6.10 18.47 13.82
N LEU A 380 -6.13 17.72 12.72
CA LEU A 380 -5.07 16.78 12.35
C LEU A 380 -3.73 17.51 12.09
N ARG A 381 -3.74 18.65 11.38
CA ARG A 381 -2.58 19.51 11.17
C ARG A 381 -2.01 20.02 12.50
N ALA A 382 -2.88 20.45 13.42
CA ALA A 382 -2.48 20.86 14.77
C ALA A 382 -1.83 19.73 15.55
N VAL A 383 -2.38 18.51 15.48
CA VAL A 383 -1.79 17.31 16.08
C VAL A 383 -0.43 16.99 15.47
N ALA A 384 -0.30 17.02 14.14
CA ALA A 384 0.98 16.80 13.45
C ALA A 384 2.05 17.82 13.87
N ALA A 385 1.68 19.09 14.10
CA ALA A 385 2.59 20.10 14.62
C ALA A 385 3.06 19.79 16.05
N LEU A 386 2.20 19.17 16.87
CA LEU A 386 2.51 18.81 18.26
C LEU A 386 3.34 17.54 18.40
N LEU A 387 3.20 16.58 17.49
CA LEU A 387 3.89 15.30 17.60
C LEU A 387 5.42 15.50 17.55
N PRO A 388 6.17 14.85 18.46
CA PRO A 388 7.62 14.79 18.37
C PRO A 388 8.08 14.10 17.08
N GLU A 389 9.28 14.45 16.60
CA GLU A 389 9.86 13.83 15.41
C GLU A 389 9.93 12.30 15.50
N ALA A 390 10.26 11.77 16.68
CA ALA A 390 10.34 10.32 16.90
C ALA A 390 9.00 9.60 16.60
N GLU A 391 7.88 10.18 17.02
CA GLU A 391 6.55 9.63 16.71
C GLU A 391 6.17 9.76 15.24
N LEU A 392 6.48 10.90 14.64
CA LEU A 392 6.25 11.10 13.20
C LEU A 392 7.09 10.11 12.38
N ARG A 393 8.34 9.87 12.77
CA ARG A 393 9.23 8.90 12.12
C ARG A 393 8.67 7.47 12.18
N GLU A 394 8.08 7.07 13.30
CA GLU A 394 7.38 5.79 13.42
C GLU A 394 6.19 5.73 12.46
N ILE A 395 5.28 6.72 12.51
CA ILE A 395 4.07 6.77 11.68
C ILE A 395 4.39 6.74 10.19
N VAL A 396 5.43 7.46 9.74
CA VAL A 396 5.82 7.46 8.31
C VAL A 396 6.77 6.32 7.93
N GLY A 397 7.20 5.50 8.90
CA GLY A 397 8.02 4.32 8.67
C GLY A 397 9.47 4.63 8.28
N THR A 398 10.07 5.69 8.85
CA THR A 398 11.51 6.01 8.73
C THR A 398 12.33 5.49 9.91
N SER A 399 11.68 5.06 11.01
CA SER A 399 12.29 4.46 12.19
C SER A 399 11.90 3.00 12.36
N THR A 400 12.81 2.20 12.89
CA THR A 400 12.60 0.77 13.18
C THR A 400 12.32 0.50 14.66
N GLU A 401 12.49 1.48 15.55
CA GLU A 401 12.38 1.27 17.00
C GLU A 401 11.59 2.37 17.71
N ILE A 402 10.43 2.00 18.28
CA ILE A 402 9.96 2.60 19.53
C ILE A 402 9.48 1.47 20.45
N ASP A 403 10.36 0.91 21.24
CA ASP A 403 9.99 -0.05 22.28
C ASP A 403 10.80 0.15 23.56
N SER A 404 10.56 1.26 24.26
CA SER A 404 10.96 1.35 25.66
C SER A 404 10.07 2.31 26.46
N LEU A 405 9.89 1.99 27.75
CA LEU A 405 9.24 2.86 28.72
C LEU A 405 9.85 4.28 28.77
N LYS A 406 11.13 4.41 28.41
CA LYS A 406 11.85 5.68 28.29
C LYS A 406 11.37 6.52 27.11
N SER A 407 11.00 5.89 25.97
CA SER A 407 10.45 6.61 24.81
C SER A 407 9.08 7.20 25.13
N LYS A 408 8.21 6.46 25.84
CA LYS A 408 6.88 6.94 26.25
C LYS A 408 6.92 8.18 27.14
N LEU A 409 7.92 8.31 28.03
CA LEU A 409 8.15 9.50 28.86
C LEU A 409 8.71 10.68 28.05
N HIS A 410 9.56 10.42 27.04
CA HIS A 410 10.10 11.45 26.15
C HIS A 410 9.01 12.06 25.26
N VAL A 411 8.08 11.25 24.78
CA VAL A 411 6.96 11.68 23.96
C VAL A 411 6.08 12.70 24.71
N GLY A 412 5.70 12.39 25.94
CA GLY A 412 4.87 13.30 26.74
C GLY A 412 5.53 14.67 26.99
N SER A 413 6.83 14.69 27.24
CA SER A 413 7.58 15.92 27.41
C SER A 413 7.79 16.68 26.10
N GLY A 414 7.94 15.97 24.97
CA GLY A 414 8.03 16.54 23.63
C GLY A 414 6.74 17.22 23.20
N VAL A 415 5.61 16.57 23.38
CA VAL A 415 4.28 17.13 23.10
C VAL A 415 4.06 18.41 23.90
N LEU A 416 4.38 18.44 25.21
CA LEU A 416 4.24 19.62 26.04
C LEU A 416 5.14 20.78 25.58
N LYS A 417 6.39 20.48 25.22
CA LYS A 417 7.33 21.47 24.69
C LYS A 417 6.81 22.06 23.38
N ASN A 418 6.35 21.23 22.45
CA ASN A 418 5.79 21.68 21.18
C ASN A 418 4.50 22.48 21.39
N PHE A 419 3.64 22.07 22.32
CA PHE A 419 2.43 22.83 22.66
C PHE A 419 2.74 24.29 23.08
N VAL A 420 3.73 24.46 23.95
CA VAL A 420 4.14 25.81 24.38
C VAL A 420 4.72 26.62 23.20
N SER A 421 5.52 25.97 22.34
CA SER A 421 6.10 26.59 21.15
C SER A 421 5.01 27.02 20.16
N GLU A 422 4.15 26.09 19.78
CA GLU A 422 3.11 26.33 18.78
C GLU A 422 2.02 27.29 19.26
N SER A 423 1.69 27.27 20.56
CA SER A 423 0.81 28.28 21.16
C SER A 423 1.39 29.69 21.06
N ARG A 424 2.71 29.84 21.22
CA ARG A 424 3.37 31.16 21.10
C ARG A 424 3.42 31.68 19.67
N LYS A 425 3.46 30.77 18.68
CA LYS A 425 3.41 31.11 17.25
C LYS A 425 2.02 31.47 16.75
N GLY A 426 0.97 31.18 17.53
CA GLY A 426 -0.42 31.36 17.10
C GLY A 426 -0.93 30.27 16.17
N THR A 427 -0.26 29.09 16.11
CA THR A 427 -0.61 27.96 15.23
C THR A 427 -2.08 27.56 15.37
N PHE A 428 -2.59 27.47 16.60
CA PHE A 428 -3.96 27.01 16.84
C PHE A 428 -5.01 28.06 16.45
N GLU A 429 -4.70 29.35 16.63
CA GLU A 429 -5.54 30.45 16.16
C GLU A 429 -5.58 30.48 14.62
N THR A 430 -4.44 30.27 13.96
CA THR A 430 -4.35 30.22 12.48
C THR A 430 -5.22 29.12 11.91
N LEU A 431 -5.23 27.94 12.56
CA LEU A 431 -6.04 26.79 12.15
C LEU A 431 -7.51 26.87 12.61
N GLY A 432 -7.86 27.83 13.45
CA GLY A 432 -9.19 27.92 14.07
C GLY A 432 -9.50 26.77 15.04
N VAL A 433 -8.48 26.11 15.60
CA VAL A 433 -8.60 24.97 16.48
C VAL A 433 -8.74 25.42 17.93
N SER A 434 -9.84 25.05 18.59
CA SER A 434 -10.06 25.40 19.99
C SER A 434 -9.21 24.53 20.93
N LYS A 435 -8.99 25.01 22.16
CA LYS A 435 -8.31 24.23 23.21
C LYS A 435 -9.07 22.91 23.53
N ARG A 436 -10.38 22.92 23.39
CA ARG A 436 -11.20 21.74 23.59
C ARG A 436 -10.94 20.71 22.52
N ASP A 437 -10.99 21.11 21.24
CA ASP A 437 -10.75 20.22 20.09
C ASP A 437 -9.36 19.59 20.20
N LEU A 438 -8.37 20.38 20.58
CA LEU A 438 -6.99 19.92 20.77
C LEU A 438 -6.86 18.89 21.90
N LEU A 439 -7.55 19.11 23.03
CA LEU A 439 -7.55 18.15 24.14
C LEU A 439 -8.28 16.84 23.75
N GLU A 440 -9.36 16.94 23.01
CA GLU A 440 -10.09 15.78 22.48
C GLU A 440 -9.22 15.02 21.50
N ALA A 441 -8.53 15.69 20.57
CA ALA A 441 -7.60 15.06 19.63
C ALA A 441 -6.40 14.37 20.32
N ILE A 442 -5.80 14.99 21.35
CA ILE A 442 -4.72 14.36 22.13
C ILE A 442 -5.22 13.10 22.85
N ARG A 443 -6.46 13.11 23.36
CA ARG A 443 -7.08 11.89 23.92
C ARG A 443 -7.28 10.84 22.84
N GLY A 444 -7.83 11.24 21.68
CA GLY A 444 -8.00 10.36 20.52
C GLY A 444 -6.69 9.68 20.10
N VAL A 445 -5.58 10.43 20.00
CA VAL A 445 -4.24 9.87 19.70
C VAL A 445 -3.82 8.82 20.73
N ARG A 446 -4.06 9.08 22.04
CA ARG A 446 -3.74 8.11 23.11
C ARG A 446 -4.61 6.86 22.98
N THR A 447 -5.94 7.05 22.85
CA THR A 447 -6.90 5.96 22.62
C THR A 447 -6.48 5.10 21.42
N THR A 448 -6.15 5.72 20.29
CA THR A 448 -5.71 5.02 19.10
C THR A 448 -4.46 4.18 19.35
N ARG A 449 -3.46 4.73 20.05
CA ARG A 449 -2.24 3.99 20.40
C ARG A 449 -2.53 2.76 21.28
N ASP A 450 -3.43 2.90 22.27
CA ASP A 450 -3.81 1.79 23.15
C ASP A 450 -4.55 0.70 22.35
N HIS A 451 -5.38 1.10 21.37
CA HIS A 451 -6.03 0.17 20.45
C HIS A 451 -5.06 -0.47 19.45
N VAL A 452 -4.08 0.26 18.91
CA VAL A 452 -3.02 -0.34 18.08
C VAL A 452 -2.34 -1.49 18.83
N ALA A 453 -1.92 -1.26 20.08
CA ALA A 453 -1.33 -2.32 20.90
C ALA A 453 -2.31 -3.48 21.20
N THR A 454 -3.62 -3.24 21.17
CA THR A 454 -4.65 -4.28 21.32
C THR A 454 -4.79 -5.08 20.02
N TYR A 455 -4.80 -4.41 18.87
CA TYR A 455 -4.79 -5.06 17.56
C TYR A 455 -3.54 -5.89 17.36
N GLU A 456 -2.35 -5.39 17.71
CA GLU A 456 -1.10 -6.14 17.63
C GLU A 456 -1.21 -7.47 18.37
N ARG A 457 -1.67 -7.47 19.63
CA ARG A 457 -1.91 -8.70 20.39
C ARG A 457 -2.96 -9.62 19.76
N GLN A 458 -4.02 -9.06 19.17
CA GLN A 458 -5.04 -9.83 18.45
C GLN A 458 -4.44 -10.52 17.22
N TYR A 459 -3.62 -9.79 16.45
CA TYR A 459 -2.98 -10.34 15.25
C TYR A 459 -1.82 -11.30 15.58
N GLU A 460 -1.11 -11.13 16.70
CA GLU A 460 -0.17 -12.14 17.23
C GLU A 460 -0.87 -13.48 17.51
N ALA A 461 -2.14 -13.41 17.91
CA ALA A 461 -2.98 -14.59 18.15
C ALA A 461 -3.73 -15.07 16.88
N TYR A 462 -3.34 -14.63 15.69
CA TYR A 462 -3.96 -15.08 14.45
C TYR A 462 -3.90 -16.62 14.33
N PRO A 463 -4.96 -17.29 13.85
CA PRO A 463 -5.03 -18.77 13.83
C PRO A 463 -3.92 -19.41 13.00
N ALA A 464 -3.35 -20.51 13.52
CA ALA A 464 -2.37 -21.30 12.79
C ALA A 464 -3.00 -22.11 11.64
N ASP A 465 -4.27 -22.40 11.79
CA ASP A 465 -5.11 -23.16 10.85
C ASP A 465 -6.49 -22.51 10.74
N ARG A 466 -7.28 -22.98 9.80
CA ARG A 466 -8.63 -22.45 9.52
C ARG A 466 -9.63 -22.61 10.69
N ASP A 467 -9.49 -23.66 11.50
CA ASP A 467 -10.48 -24.03 12.52
C ASP A 467 -10.70 -22.95 13.61
N GLY A 468 -9.66 -22.17 13.88
CA GLY A 468 -9.70 -21.09 14.87
C GLY A 468 -10.27 -19.76 14.37
N PHE A 469 -10.45 -19.61 13.06
CA PHE A 469 -10.62 -18.31 12.41
C PHE A 469 -11.92 -17.59 12.78
N GLU A 470 -13.07 -18.26 12.80
CA GLU A 470 -14.34 -17.60 13.15
C GLU A 470 -14.32 -17.00 14.56
N ARG A 471 -13.73 -17.73 15.53
CA ARG A 471 -13.58 -17.23 16.88
C ARG A 471 -12.66 -16.01 16.94
N TRP A 472 -11.59 -16.04 16.14
CA TRP A 472 -10.64 -14.96 16.03
C TRP A 472 -11.30 -13.70 15.43
N VAL A 473 -12.07 -13.85 14.33
CA VAL A 473 -12.85 -12.77 13.70
C VAL A 473 -13.85 -12.17 14.70
N ALA A 474 -14.60 -13.03 15.40
CA ALA A 474 -15.54 -12.55 16.40
C ALA A 474 -14.87 -11.71 17.52
N GLN A 475 -13.66 -12.06 17.92
CA GLN A 475 -12.87 -11.28 18.88
C GLN A 475 -12.38 -9.97 18.26
N ARG A 476 -11.89 -9.98 17.03
CA ARG A 476 -11.45 -8.80 16.31
C ARG A 476 -12.60 -7.81 16.11
N ASN A 477 -13.81 -8.27 15.75
CA ASN A 477 -15.01 -7.42 15.63
C ASN A 477 -15.36 -6.71 16.96
N ARG A 478 -15.16 -7.37 18.11
CA ARG A 478 -15.35 -6.73 19.42
C ARG A 478 -14.34 -5.63 19.69
N ILE A 479 -13.10 -5.81 19.22
CA ILE A 479 -12.05 -4.78 19.32
C ILE A 479 -12.40 -3.59 18.44
N ASP A 480 -12.87 -3.83 17.19
CA ASP A 480 -13.34 -2.78 16.29
C ASP A 480 -14.46 -1.96 16.94
N GLN A 481 -15.49 -2.62 17.46
CA GLN A 481 -16.60 -1.94 18.12
C GLN A 481 -16.14 -1.10 19.31
N ALA A 482 -15.29 -1.66 20.18
CA ALA A 482 -14.75 -0.93 21.32
C ALA A 482 -13.94 0.30 20.88
N PHE A 483 -13.19 0.19 19.79
CA PHE A 483 -12.41 1.30 19.24
C PHE A 483 -13.32 2.41 18.70
N TYR A 484 -14.36 2.08 17.95
CA TYR A 484 -15.32 3.05 17.46
C TYR A 484 -16.06 3.76 18.60
N ASP A 485 -16.49 3.00 19.61
CA ASP A 485 -17.15 3.55 20.81
C ASP A 485 -16.22 4.52 21.57
N ASP A 486 -14.95 4.16 21.75
CA ASP A 486 -13.94 4.98 22.42
C ASP A 486 -13.57 6.26 21.64
N LEU A 487 -13.69 6.24 20.32
CA LEU A 487 -13.56 7.42 19.46
C LEU A 487 -14.86 8.24 19.37
N GLY A 488 -15.99 7.69 19.84
CA GLY A 488 -17.31 8.32 19.76
C GLY A 488 -17.89 8.36 18.36
N LEU A 489 -17.51 7.41 17.49
CA LEU A 489 -17.98 7.34 16.10
C LEU A 489 -19.38 6.74 16.01
N ALA A 490 -20.24 7.35 15.20
CA ALA A 490 -21.53 6.77 14.88
C ALA A 490 -21.38 5.56 13.94
N PRO A 491 -22.34 4.60 13.92
CA PRO A 491 -22.25 3.43 13.05
C PRO A 491 -22.05 3.76 11.55
N SER A 492 -22.56 4.90 11.08
CA SER A 492 -22.35 5.39 9.71
C SER A 492 -20.93 5.89 9.41
N GLU A 493 -20.11 6.03 10.45
CA GLU A 493 -18.72 6.48 10.36
C GLU A 493 -17.75 5.31 10.55
N HIS A 494 -18.26 4.11 10.83
CA HIS A 494 -17.44 2.91 10.95
C HIS A 494 -16.84 2.56 9.59
N LYS A 495 -15.57 2.19 9.60
CA LYS A 495 -14.84 1.82 8.38
C LYS A 495 -15.10 0.35 8.00
N TYR A 496 -15.39 -0.49 8.98
CA TYR A 496 -15.61 -1.93 8.84
C TYR A 496 -16.87 -2.36 9.57
#